data_648aae21fb9be6dc2093e77bd66e45ad
#
_entry.id   648aae21fb9be6dc2093e77bd66e45ad
#
_cell.length_a   1.000
_cell.length_b   1.000
_cell.length_c   1.000
_cell.angle_alpha   90.00
_cell.angle_beta   90.00
_cell.angle_gamma   90.00
#
_symmetry.space_group_name_H-M   'P 1'
#
loop_
_entity.id
_entity.type
_entity.pdbx_description
1 polymer ?
#
loop_
_entity_poly.entity_id
_entity_poly.type
_entity_poly.pdbx_seq_one_letter_code
_entity_poly.pdbx_strand_id
1 'polypeptide(L)'
;MNKTRRQLLAGITVAGAGALLNACRNPQTRSGGATNDDNKNDGPAPGEAEPVEVTATEDLMLEHGILRRALLVYQESATRLRQDPASVPPEALEKAANLFRVFGEDYHEKKLEEVFIFPALKRTPSAAVAYVDVLLAQHVRGREITDFVLSASQADKFAASSVEPLAKALESFVRMYAHHAAIEDTVVFPAWKTAVGTNELDAMGMKFEEIEHEQFGADGFEAALKRMEEIEESLGLSNLDMFTAPPPRK
;
A
#
# COMPACT_ATOMS: atom_id res chain seq x y z
N MET A 1 -1.80 7.96 24.36
CA MET A 1 -2.74 7.59 23.28
C MET A 1 -1.90 7.49 22.01
N ASN A 2 -1.70 6.27 21.51
CA ASN A 2 -1.05 6.09 20.22
C ASN A 2 -2.03 6.59 19.14
N LYS A 3 -1.56 7.48 18.28
CA LYS A 3 -2.34 7.91 17.12
C LYS A 3 -2.37 6.75 16.13
N THR A 4 -3.56 6.44 15.61
CA THR A 4 -3.70 5.44 14.53
C THR A 4 -3.09 5.96 13.23
N ARG A 5 -2.77 5.09 12.27
CA ARG A 5 -2.24 5.46 10.95
C ARG A 5 -3.14 6.49 10.26
N ARG A 6 -4.46 6.34 10.34
CA ARG A 6 -5.45 7.27 9.80
C ARG A 6 -5.29 8.68 10.38
N GLN A 7 -4.86 8.81 11.65
CA GLN A 7 -4.59 10.08 12.33
C GLN A 7 -3.18 10.61 12.08
N LEU A 8 -2.18 9.73 11.79
CA LEU A 8 -0.78 10.12 11.54
C LEU A 8 -0.59 10.70 10.14
N LEU A 9 -1.22 10.12 9.11
CA LEU A 9 -1.18 10.65 7.74
C LEU A 9 -1.84 12.04 7.63
N ALA A 10 -2.79 12.34 8.51
CA ALA A 10 -3.39 13.66 8.66
C ALA A 10 -2.43 14.74 9.20
N GLY A 11 -1.29 14.36 9.77
CA GLY A 11 -0.32 15.25 10.43
C GLY A 11 0.91 15.64 9.61
N ILE A 12 1.08 15.16 8.37
CA ILE A 12 2.18 15.57 7.49
C ILE A 12 1.80 16.88 6.78
N THR A 13 1.86 17.98 7.52
CA THR A 13 1.91 19.31 6.93
C THR A 13 3.23 19.46 6.20
N VAL A 14 3.18 19.68 4.90
CA VAL A 14 4.31 20.12 4.07
C VAL A 14 4.80 21.48 4.61
N ALA A 15 5.68 21.46 5.58
CA ALA A 15 6.45 22.61 6.02
C ALA A 15 7.63 22.78 5.06
N GLY A 16 7.42 23.48 3.96
CA GLY A 16 8.56 23.78 3.10
C GLY A 16 8.23 24.24 1.69
N ALA A 17 7.69 25.46 1.52
CA ALA A 17 7.94 26.31 0.35
C ALA A 17 7.13 27.63 0.49
N GLY A 18 7.58 28.52 1.36
CA GLY A 18 6.92 29.81 1.57
C GLY A 18 7.86 30.92 2.03
N ALA A 19 9.07 30.95 1.49
CA ALA A 19 9.98 32.07 1.76
C ALA A 19 10.77 32.44 0.49
N LEU A 20 10.14 33.14 -0.42
CA LEU A 20 10.78 34.01 -1.42
C LEU A 20 9.69 34.66 -2.30
N LEU A 21 9.02 35.71 -1.81
CA LEU A 21 8.42 36.78 -2.61
C LEU A 21 7.81 37.83 -1.66
N ASN A 22 8.67 38.59 -0.98
CA ASN A 22 8.24 39.86 -0.42
C ASN A 22 9.38 40.88 -0.53
N ALA A 23 9.54 41.44 -1.70
CA ALA A 23 10.25 42.69 -1.94
C ALA A 23 9.37 43.57 -2.82
N CYS A 24 9.11 44.77 -2.36
CA CYS A 24 8.39 45.87 -2.97
C CYS A 24 6.92 46.04 -2.56
N ARG A 25 6.72 46.72 -1.42
CA ARG A 25 5.71 47.77 -1.34
C ARG A 25 6.05 48.80 -0.26
N ASN A 26 6.06 50.04 -0.69
CA ASN A 26 6.39 51.29 -0.04
C ASN A 26 5.29 51.70 0.97
N PRO A 27 5.60 52.43 2.04
CA PRO A 27 4.64 52.85 3.07
C PRO A 27 3.96 54.16 2.69
N GLN A 28 2.64 54.20 2.83
CA GLN A 28 1.94 55.47 2.99
C GLN A 28 0.99 55.44 4.17
N THR A 29 1.28 56.31 5.09
CA THR A 29 0.55 56.74 6.27
C THR A 29 -0.85 57.23 5.96
N ARG A 30 -1.83 56.87 6.82
CA ARG A 30 -2.85 57.81 7.31
C ARG A 30 -3.56 57.28 8.57
N SER A 31 -3.68 58.19 9.48
CA SER A 31 -4.29 58.17 10.81
C SER A 31 -5.82 58.08 10.80
N GLY A 32 -6.39 57.56 11.89
CA GLY A 32 -7.60 58.10 12.51
C GLY A 32 -8.74 57.11 12.71
N GLY A 33 -9.15 56.95 13.97
CA GLY A 33 -10.52 56.62 14.36
C GLY A 33 -10.74 55.32 15.13
N ALA A 34 -10.75 55.44 16.45
CA ALA A 34 -11.20 54.42 17.36
C ALA A 34 -12.73 54.29 17.34
N THR A 35 -13.25 53.08 17.22
CA THR A 35 -14.52 52.68 17.87
C THR A 35 -14.41 51.21 18.25
N ASN A 36 -14.60 50.92 19.53
CA ASN A 36 -14.78 49.62 20.13
C ASN A 36 -16.07 49.01 19.57
N ASP A 37 -15.97 47.76 19.10
CA ASP A 37 -17.10 46.82 19.19
C ASP A 37 -16.52 45.43 19.44
N ASP A 38 -16.74 44.97 20.69
CA ASP A 38 -16.50 43.62 21.15
C ASP A 38 -17.49 42.68 20.47
N ASN A 39 -17.07 42.01 19.40
CA ASN A 39 -17.72 40.81 18.92
C ASN A 39 -16.66 39.73 18.78
N LYS A 40 -16.49 38.93 19.84
CA LYS A 40 -15.73 37.68 19.77
C LYS A 40 -16.48 36.70 18.89
N ASN A 41 -16.06 36.64 17.64
CA ASN A 41 -16.36 35.54 16.77
C ASN A 41 -15.12 34.64 16.76
N ASP A 42 -15.07 33.67 17.69
CA ASP A 42 -14.07 32.60 17.71
C ASP A 42 -14.38 31.61 16.58
N GLY A 43 -14.20 32.05 15.35
CA GLY A 43 -14.08 31.17 14.20
C GLY A 43 -12.65 30.63 14.14
N PRO A 44 -12.45 29.40 13.68
CA PRO A 44 -11.09 28.80 13.57
C PRO A 44 -10.19 29.68 12.70
N ALA A 45 -8.93 29.79 13.10
CA ALA A 45 -7.93 30.57 12.39
C ALA A 45 -7.78 30.06 10.95
N PRO A 46 -7.63 30.95 9.93
CA PRO A 46 -7.46 30.53 8.55
C PRO A 46 -6.10 29.84 8.40
N GLY A 47 -6.08 28.52 8.29
CA GLY A 47 -4.85 27.78 7.97
C GLY A 47 -4.67 26.39 8.56
N GLU A 48 -5.48 25.92 9.47
CA GLU A 48 -5.47 24.52 9.86
C GLU A 48 -6.44 23.77 8.94
N ALA A 49 -5.89 23.13 7.88
CA ALA A 49 -6.65 22.15 7.14
C ALA A 49 -7.04 21.03 8.10
N GLU A 50 -8.35 20.74 8.18
CA GLU A 50 -8.82 19.55 8.90
C GLU A 50 -8.00 18.34 8.41
N PRO A 51 -7.52 17.49 9.33
CA PRO A 51 -6.78 16.31 8.93
C PRO A 51 -7.65 15.46 8.01
N VAL A 52 -7.14 15.20 6.79
CA VAL A 52 -7.83 14.32 5.84
C VAL A 52 -7.75 12.91 6.39
N GLU A 53 -8.89 12.39 6.82
CA GLU A 53 -8.98 11.03 7.34
C GLU A 53 -8.92 10.03 6.18
N VAL A 54 -7.96 9.08 6.24
CA VAL A 54 -7.81 8.01 5.25
C VAL A 54 -9.01 7.06 5.35
N THR A 55 -9.73 6.85 4.27
CA THR A 55 -10.87 5.93 4.23
C THR A 55 -10.39 4.47 4.19
N ALA A 56 -11.28 3.53 4.56
CA ALA A 56 -10.95 2.09 4.48
C ALA A 56 -10.47 1.65 3.09
N THR A 57 -11.02 2.23 2.01
CA THR A 57 -10.58 1.89 0.64
C THR A 57 -9.22 2.47 0.29
N GLU A 58 -8.92 3.68 0.75
CA GLU A 58 -7.58 4.28 0.55
C GLU A 58 -6.53 3.51 1.33
N ASP A 59 -6.87 3.00 2.50
CA ASP A 59 -6.02 2.18 3.33
C ASP A 59 -5.65 0.85 2.63
N LEU A 60 -6.64 0.14 2.11
CA LEU A 60 -6.42 -1.05 1.27
C LEU A 60 -5.51 -0.77 0.06
N MET A 61 -5.68 0.39 -0.61
CA MET A 61 -4.81 0.80 -1.72
C MET A 61 -3.38 1.11 -1.28
N LEU A 62 -3.17 1.64 -0.07
CA LEU A 62 -1.83 1.82 0.52
C LEU A 62 -1.16 0.48 0.81
N GLU A 63 -1.91 -0.51 1.33
CA GLU A 63 -1.44 -1.88 1.52
C GLU A 63 -1.04 -2.53 0.18
N HIS A 64 -1.84 -2.35 -0.88
CA HIS A 64 -1.46 -2.72 -2.24
C HIS A 64 -0.17 -2.04 -2.71
N GLY A 65 0.12 -0.83 -2.25
CA GLY A 65 1.38 -0.14 -2.51
C GLY A 65 2.60 -0.95 -2.05
N ILE A 66 2.54 -1.52 -0.83
CA ILE A 66 3.61 -2.40 -0.30
C ILE A 66 3.69 -3.70 -1.11
N LEU A 67 2.55 -4.33 -1.40
CA LEU A 67 2.53 -5.57 -2.18
C LEU A 67 3.09 -5.37 -3.60
N ARG A 68 2.81 -4.24 -4.24
CA ARG A 68 3.41 -3.89 -5.54
C ARG A 68 4.91 -3.74 -5.49
N ARG A 69 5.49 -3.20 -4.40
CA ARG A 69 6.95 -3.18 -4.21
C ARG A 69 7.51 -4.60 -4.13
N ALA A 70 6.84 -5.49 -3.41
CA ALA A 70 7.23 -6.91 -3.36
C ALA A 70 7.11 -7.61 -4.73
N LEU A 71 6.13 -7.24 -5.57
CA LEU A 71 6.07 -7.73 -6.96
C LEU A 71 7.28 -7.28 -7.79
N LEU A 72 7.79 -6.05 -7.60
CA LEU A 72 9.03 -5.60 -8.26
C LEU A 72 10.23 -6.42 -7.81
N VAL A 73 10.32 -6.77 -6.52
CA VAL A 73 11.35 -7.68 -6.01
C VAL A 73 11.27 -9.04 -6.72
N TYR A 74 10.08 -9.61 -6.88
CA TYR A 74 9.88 -10.87 -7.59
C TYR A 74 10.27 -10.78 -9.06
N GLN A 75 9.89 -9.70 -9.75
CA GLN A 75 10.23 -9.46 -11.15
C GLN A 75 11.74 -9.39 -11.37
N GLU A 76 12.45 -8.62 -10.54
CA GLU A 76 13.90 -8.48 -10.60
C GLU A 76 14.60 -9.79 -10.24
N SER A 77 14.11 -10.46 -9.20
CA SER A 77 14.68 -11.76 -8.79
C SER A 77 14.52 -12.82 -9.87
N ALA A 78 13.40 -12.89 -10.57
CA ALA A 78 13.20 -13.83 -11.67
C ALA A 78 14.20 -13.60 -12.82
N THR A 79 14.48 -12.33 -13.12
CA THR A 79 15.48 -11.95 -14.14
C THR A 79 16.89 -12.33 -13.71
N ARG A 80 17.27 -11.97 -12.48
CA ARG A 80 18.61 -12.23 -11.92
C ARG A 80 18.88 -13.72 -11.75
N LEU A 81 17.88 -14.50 -11.29
CA LEU A 81 18.00 -15.97 -11.16
C LEU A 81 18.42 -16.64 -12.47
N ARG A 82 17.95 -16.19 -13.62
CA ARG A 82 18.34 -16.73 -14.92
C ARG A 82 19.72 -16.31 -15.38
N GLN A 83 20.16 -15.10 -14.99
CA GLN A 83 21.46 -14.57 -15.36
C GLN A 83 22.57 -15.11 -14.47
N ASP A 84 22.39 -15.00 -13.17
CA ASP A 84 23.29 -15.47 -12.12
C ASP A 84 22.47 -15.77 -10.85
N PRO A 85 22.15 -17.05 -10.58
CA PRO A 85 21.39 -17.44 -9.38
C PRO A 85 22.06 -17.02 -8.06
N ALA A 86 23.39 -16.83 -8.05
CA ALA A 86 24.11 -16.41 -6.85
C ALA A 86 23.91 -14.92 -6.51
N SER A 87 23.42 -14.13 -7.46
CA SER A 87 23.08 -12.71 -7.25
C SER A 87 21.76 -12.48 -6.51
N VAL A 88 20.98 -13.55 -6.27
CA VAL A 88 19.73 -13.51 -5.50
C VAL A 88 19.92 -14.30 -4.22
N PRO A 89 20.04 -13.65 -3.05
CA PRO A 89 20.09 -14.35 -1.77
C PRO A 89 18.76 -15.07 -1.51
N PRO A 90 18.74 -16.39 -1.22
CA PRO A 90 17.50 -17.10 -0.88
C PRO A 90 16.75 -16.47 0.27
N GLU A 91 17.45 -15.96 1.28
CA GLU A 91 16.85 -15.24 2.43
C GLU A 91 16.04 -14.00 2.00
N ALA A 92 16.47 -13.28 0.97
CA ALA A 92 15.73 -12.11 0.47
C ALA A 92 14.38 -12.52 -0.15
N LEU A 93 14.36 -13.60 -0.93
CA LEU A 93 13.11 -14.17 -1.45
C LEU A 93 12.23 -14.78 -0.36
N GLU A 94 12.83 -15.44 0.64
CA GLU A 94 12.10 -15.93 1.80
C GLU A 94 11.41 -14.79 2.56
N LYS A 95 12.13 -13.69 2.82
CA LYS A 95 11.55 -12.50 3.47
C LYS A 95 10.42 -11.88 2.64
N ALA A 96 10.58 -11.78 1.32
CA ALA A 96 9.54 -11.26 0.44
C ALA A 96 8.30 -12.17 0.41
N ALA A 97 8.49 -13.50 0.34
CA ALA A 97 7.40 -14.47 0.40
C ALA A 97 6.69 -14.47 1.77
N ASN A 98 7.43 -14.32 2.87
CA ASN A 98 6.84 -14.17 4.19
C ASN A 98 6.06 -12.86 4.35
N LEU A 99 6.49 -11.76 3.71
CA LEU A 99 5.73 -10.52 3.68
C LEU A 99 4.39 -10.73 2.95
N PHE A 100 4.41 -11.37 1.76
CA PHE A 100 3.17 -11.75 1.07
C PHE A 100 2.30 -12.64 1.95
N ARG A 101 2.85 -13.69 2.57
CA ARG A 101 2.10 -14.61 3.43
C ARG A 101 1.39 -13.89 4.57
N VAL A 102 2.14 -13.11 5.34
CA VAL A 102 1.64 -12.57 6.61
C VAL A 102 0.80 -11.31 6.40
N PHE A 103 1.27 -10.39 5.53
CA PHE A 103 0.62 -9.11 5.32
C PHE A 103 -0.40 -9.16 4.18
N GLY A 104 -0.05 -9.75 3.02
CA GLY A 104 -0.97 -9.87 1.90
C GLY A 104 -2.05 -10.93 2.15
N GLU A 105 -1.64 -12.19 2.26
CA GLU A 105 -2.57 -13.33 2.21
C GLU A 105 -3.33 -13.57 3.52
N ASP A 106 -2.64 -13.56 4.68
CA ASP A 106 -3.27 -13.89 5.96
C ASP A 106 -3.99 -12.70 6.60
N TYR A 107 -3.60 -11.46 6.28
CA TYR A 107 -4.25 -10.25 6.77
C TYR A 107 -5.13 -9.61 5.69
N HIS A 108 -4.55 -8.95 4.68
CA HIS A 108 -5.28 -8.18 3.68
C HIS A 108 -6.37 -9.00 2.97
N GLU A 109 -6.01 -10.14 2.36
CA GLU A 109 -6.95 -11.00 1.65
C GLU A 109 -7.93 -11.70 2.61
N LYS A 110 -7.41 -12.53 3.54
CA LYS A 110 -8.26 -13.40 4.36
C LYS A 110 -9.11 -12.65 5.36
N LYS A 111 -8.54 -11.65 6.08
CA LYS A 111 -9.25 -11.01 7.18
C LYS A 111 -10.06 -9.81 6.74
N LEU A 112 -9.67 -9.13 5.65
CA LEU A 112 -10.39 -7.95 5.19
C LEU A 112 -11.27 -8.27 3.98
N GLU A 113 -10.71 -8.76 2.89
CA GLU A 113 -11.45 -8.94 1.64
C GLU A 113 -12.41 -10.12 1.68
N GLU A 114 -11.92 -11.30 2.06
CA GLU A 114 -12.73 -12.52 2.08
C GLU A 114 -13.82 -12.50 3.16
N VAL A 115 -13.60 -11.77 4.26
CA VAL A 115 -14.56 -11.69 5.39
C VAL A 115 -15.55 -10.54 5.21
N PHE A 116 -15.12 -9.38 4.74
CA PHE A 116 -15.98 -8.18 4.72
C PHE A 116 -16.36 -7.73 3.31
N ILE A 117 -15.37 -7.58 2.39
CA ILE A 117 -15.59 -6.93 1.10
C ILE A 117 -16.35 -7.82 0.14
N PHE A 118 -15.85 -9.02 -0.14
CA PHE A 118 -16.48 -9.92 -1.10
C PHE A 118 -17.87 -10.39 -0.68
N PRO A 119 -18.14 -10.75 0.59
CA PRO A 119 -19.49 -11.07 1.02
C PRO A 119 -20.46 -9.88 0.95
N ALA A 120 -19.98 -8.66 1.22
CA ALA A 120 -20.80 -7.46 1.07
C ALA A 120 -21.19 -7.23 -0.40
N LEU A 121 -20.22 -7.30 -1.32
CA LEU A 121 -20.47 -7.17 -2.75
C LEU A 121 -21.43 -8.23 -3.29
N LYS A 122 -21.29 -9.50 -2.89
CA LYS A 122 -22.18 -10.59 -3.33
C LYS A 122 -23.65 -10.37 -2.98
N ARG A 123 -23.95 -9.46 -2.04
CA ARG A 123 -25.32 -9.08 -1.67
C ARG A 123 -25.88 -7.90 -2.48
N THR A 124 -25.10 -7.37 -3.41
CA THR A 124 -25.47 -6.20 -4.22
C THR A 124 -25.75 -6.57 -5.69
N PRO A 125 -26.48 -5.75 -6.45
CA PRO A 125 -26.62 -5.92 -7.89
C PRO A 125 -25.41 -5.39 -8.69
N SER A 126 -24.27 -5.14 -8.05
CA SER A 126 -23.09 -4.57 -8.70
C SER A 126 -22.48 -5.52 -9.73
N ALA A 127 -22.04 -4.98 -10.87
CA ALA A 127 -21.29 -5.74 -11.89
C ALA A 127 -19.93 -6.24 -11.33
N ALA A 128 -19.38 -5.61 -10.27
CA ALA A 128 -18.15 -6.03 -9.61
C ALA A 128 -18.24 -7.44 -9.00
N VAL A 129 -19.46 -7.94 -8.72
CA VAL A 129 -19.69 -9.33 -8.24
C VAL A 129 -19.09 -10.37 -9.18
N ALA A 130 -19.05 -10.10 -10.49
CA ALA A 130 -18.49 -11.01 -11.49
C ALA A 130 -17.00 -11.29 -11.29
N TYR A 131 -16.26 -10.44 -10.60
CA TYR A 131 -14.83 -10.62 -10.33
C TYR A 131 -14.56 -11.45 -9.07
N VAL A 132 -15.48 -11.49 -8.10
CA VAL A 132 -15.23 -12.07 -6.77
C VAL A 132 -14.75 -13.52 -6.81
N ASP A 133 -15.37 -14.38 -7.60
CA ASP A 133 -14.98 -15.80 -7.65
C ASP A 133 -13.61 -16.00 -8.32
N VAL A 134 -13.24 -15.15 -9.27
CA VAL A 134 -11.91 -15.17 -9.90
C VAL A 134 -10.85 -14.67 -8.92
N LEU A 135 -11.12 -13.58 -8.18
CA LEU A 135 -10.20 -13.04 -7.16
C LEU A 135 -9.96 -14.07 -6.06
N LEU A 136 -11.00 -14.71 -5.54
CA LEU A 136 -10.86 -15.80 -4.57
C LEU A 136 -10.01 -16.97 -5.09
N ALA A 137 -10.18 -17.36 -6.37
CA ALA A 137 -9.35 -18.39 -6.99
C ALA A 137 -7.88 -17.94 -7.14
N GLN A 138 -7.64 -16.64 -7.36
CA GLN A 138 -6.30 -16.05 -7.42
C GLN A 138 -5.65 -15.99 -6.04
N HIS A 139 -6.39 -15.72 -4.95
CA HIS A 139 -5.90 -15.83 -3.58
C HIS A 139 -5.40 -17.26 -3.27
N VAL A 140 -6.20 -18.27 -3.62
CA VAL A 140 -5.78 -19.68 -3.46
C VAL A 140 -4.50 -19.97 -4.24
N ARG A 141 -4.43 -19.52 -5.51
CA ARG A 141 -3.24 -19.69 -6.35
C ARG A 141 -2.03 -18.92 -5.81
N GLY A 142 -2.23 -17.72 -5.28
CA GLY A 142 -1.21 -16.92 -4.63
C GLY A 142 -0.54 -17.69 -3.51
N ARG A 143 -1.35 -18.22 -2.58
CA ARG A 143 -0.89 -19.02 -1.44
C ARG A 143 -0.09 -20.25 -1.87
N GLU A 144 -0.52 -20.97 -2.92
CA GLU A 144 0.23 -22.10 -3.47
C GLU A 144 1.60 -21.69 -4.03
N ILE A 145 1.67 -20.55 -4.72
CA ILE A 145 2.95 -20.05 -5.26
C ILE A 145 3.84 -19.55 -4.13
N THR A 146 3.30 -18.86 -3.13
CA THR A 146 4.03 -18.42 -1.94
C THR A 146 4.63 -19.61 -1.18
N ASP A 147 3.88 -20.71 -1.00
CA ASP A 147 4.40 -21.95 -0.40
C ASP A 147 5.55 -22.53 -1.22
N PHE A 148 5.45 -22.49 -2.54
CA PHE A 148 6.52 -22.96 -3.43
C PHE A 148 7.78 -22.08 -3.30
N VAL A 149 7.63 -20.75 -3.29
CA VAL A 149 8.76 -19.82 -3.11
C VAL A 149 9.43 -20.02 -1.76
N LEU A 150 8.65 -20.11 -0.67
CA LEU A 150 9.16 -20.37 0.67
C LEU A 150 9.95 -21.69 0.71
N SER A 151 9.39 -22.77 0.14
CA SER A 151 10.07 -24.06 0.07
C SER A 151 11.38 -24.00 -0.71
N ALA A 152 11.41 -23.30 -1.85
CA ALA A 152 12.60 -23.14 -2.67
C ALA A 152 13.70 -22.32 -1.99
N SER A 153 13.31 -21.40 -1.09
CA SER A 153 14.23 -20.48 -0.39
C SER A 153 14.80 -21.04 0.91
N GLN A 154 14.45 -22.28 1.31
CA GLN A 154 14.97 -22.90 2.55
C GLN A 154 16.45 -23.33 2.46
N ALA A 155 17.02 -23.42 1.27
CA ALA A 155 18.42 -23.82 1.07
C ALA A 155 19.31 -22.59 0.97
N ASP A 156 20.58 -22.73 1.36
CA ASP A 156 21.58 -21.66 1.26
C ASP A 156 21.85 -21.19 -0.18
N LYS A 157 21.48 -22.01 -1.17
CA LYS A 157 21.63 -21.74 -2.61
C LYS A 157 20.50 -22.40 -3.40
N PHE A 158 20.08 -21.76 -4.47
CA PHE A 158 19.15 -22.36 -5.41
C PHE A 158 19.82 -23.47 -6.22
N ALA A 159 19.21 -24.66 -6.23
CA ALA A 159 19.66 -25.74 -7.10
C ALA A 159 19.44 -25.35 -8.58
N ALA A 160 20.38 -25.70 -9.46
CA ALA A 160 20.25 -25.36 -10.89
C ALA A 160 18.93 -25.85 -11.52
N SER A 161 18.40 -26.98 -11.05
CA SER A 161 17.11 -27.53 -11.51
C SER A 161 15.89 -26.75 -11.02
N SER A 162 16.02 -25.96 -9.96
CA SER A 162 14.92 -25.15 -9.39
C SER A 162 14.87 -23.72 -9.94
N VAL A 163 15.93 -23.23 -10.55
CA VAL A 163 16.04 -21.83 -11.02
C VAL A 163 14.93 -21.47 -12.01
N GLU A 164 14.76 -22.20 -13.09
CA GLU A 164 13.77 -21.88 -14.10
C GLU A 164 12.31 -22.08 -13.60
N PRO A 165 11.97 -23.17 -12.88
CA PRO A 165 10.66 -23.28 -12.25
C PRO A 165 10.36 -22.12 -11.28
N LEU A 166 11.33 -21.70 -10.46
CA LEU A 166 11.16 -20.58 -9.52
C LEU A 166 10.97 -19.25 -10.26
N ALA A 167 11.83 -18.94 -11.24
CA ALA A 167 11.70 -17.73 -12.03
C ALA A 167 10.33 -17.64 -12.73
N LYS A 168 9.83 -18.74 -13.31
CA LYS A 168 8.48 -18.80 -13.91
C LYS A 168 7.36 -18.62 -12.88
N ALA A 169 7.51 -19.18 -11.69
CA ALA A 169 6.52 -19.00 -10.62
C ALA A 169 6.43 -17.55 -10.20
N LEU A 170 7.59 -16.88 -9.99
CA LEU A 170 7.64 -15.47 -9.65
C LEU A 170 7.00 -14.57 -10.74
N GLU A 171 7.35 -14.78 -12.00
CA GLU A 171 6.75 -14.04 -13.12
C GLU A 171 5.23 -14.24 -13.25
N SER A 172 4.78 -15.47 -13.03
CA SER A 172 3.35 -15.81 -13.07
C SER A 172 2.60 -15.13 -11.93
N PHE A 173 3.20 -15.09 -10.74
CA PHE A 173 2.69 -14.39 -9.57
C PHE A 173 2.59 -12.89 -9.84
N VAL A 174 3.66 -12.26 -10.32
CA VAL A 174 3.70 -10.84 -10.67
C VAL A 174 2.59 -10.48 -11.66
N ARG A 175 2.48 -11.26 -12.74
CA ARG A 175 1.44 -11.01 -13.75
C ARG A 175 0.03 -11.12 -13.18
N MET A 176 -0.22 -12.11 -12.33
CA MET A 176 -1.52 -12.33 -11.70
C MET A 176 -1.86 -11.17 -10.76
N TYR A 177 -1.00 -10.91 -9.78
CA TYR A 177 -1.28 -9.90 -8.74
C TYR A 177 -1.24 -8.46 -9.23
N ALA A 178 -0.44 -8.13 -10.23
CA ALA A 178 -0.48 -6.79 -10.83
C ALA A 178 -1.85 -6.48 -11.44
N HIS A 179 -2.50 -7.47 -12.05
CA HIS A 179 -3.84 -7.32 -12.62
C HIS A 179 -4.94 -7.44 -11.56
N HIS A 180 -4.79 -8.34 -10.60
CA HIS A 180 -5.64 -8.54 -9.44
C HIS A 180 -5.84 -7.24 -8.66
N ALA A 181 -4.77 -6.69 -8.10
CA ALA A 181 -4.81 -5.43 -7.37
C ALA A 181 -5.32 -4.23 -8.20
N ALA A 182 -5.05 -4.22 -9.51
CA ALA A 182 -5.58 -3.18 -10.39
C ALA A 182 -7.12 -3.26 -10.52
N ILE A 183 -7.68 -4.45 -10.60
CA ILE A 183 -9.15 -4.65 -10.63
C ILE A 183 -9.77 -4.30 -9.29
N GLU A 184 -9.14 -4.65 -8.19
CA GLU A 184 -9.64 -4.30 -6.86
C GLU A 184 -9.64 -2.80 -6.65
N ASP A 185 -8.54 -2.12 -6.90
CA ASP A 185 -8.42 -0.67 -6.76
C ASP A 185 -9.40 0.12 -7.63
N THR A 186 -9.69 -0.36 -8.85
CA THR A 186 -10.45 0.40 -9.84
C THR A 186 -11.91 -0.02 -9.98
N VAL A 187 -12.27 -1.22 -9.52
CA VAL A 187 -13.62 -1.77 -9.71
C VAL A 187 -14.23 -2.25 -8.39
N VAL A 188 -13.52 -3.13 -7.66
CA VAL A 188 -14.06 -3.83 -6.50
C VAL A 188 -14.22 -2.89 -5.31
N PHE A 189 -13.16 -2.19 -4.90
CA PHE A 189 -13.20 -1.27 -3.76
C PHE A 189 -14.12 -0.07 -4.00
N PRO A 190 -14.14 0.58 -5.18
CA PRO A 190 -15.14 1.61 -5.48
C PRO A 190 -16.59 1.10 -5.42
N ALA A 191 -16.83 -0.12 -5.91
CA ALA A 191 -18.17 -0.72 -5.85
C ALA A 191 -18.57 -1.06 -4.41
N TRP A 192 -17.65 -1.58 -3.60
CA TRP A 192 -17.86 -1.84 -2.18
C TRP A 192 -18.12 -0.55 -1.41
N LYS A 193 -17.31 0.49 -1.60
CA LYS A 193 -17.50 1.83 -1.02
C LYS A 193 -18.91 2.37 -1.29
N THR A 194 -19.37 2.22 -2.54
CA THR A 194 -20.70 2.65 -2.94
C THR A 194 -21.81 1.81 -2.26
N ALA A 195 -21.58 0.51 -2.11
CA ALA A 195 -22.56 -0.42 -1.57
C ALA A 195 -22.79 -0.24 -0.05
N VAL A 196 -21.74 0.02 0.71
CA VAL A 196 -21.83 0.18 2.18
C VAL A 196 -22.20 1.62 2.57
N GLY A 197 -21.81 2.62 1.80
CA GLY A 197 -22.02 4.03 2.10
C GLY A 197 -21.07 4.58 3.17
N THR A 198 -21.09 5.90 3.36
CA THR A 198 -20.05 6.62 4.13
C THR A 198 -19.95 6.14 5.58
N ASN A 199 -21.04 6.10 6.32
CA ASN A 199 -21.02 5.77 7.75
C ASN A 199 -20.53 4.35 8.03
N GLU A 200 -20.91 3.37 7.18
CA GLU A 200 -20.46 1.99 7.32
C GLU A 200 -19.00 1.86 6.87
N LEU A 201 -18.57 2.62 5.86
CA LEU A 201 -17.18 2.65 5.41
C LEU A 201 -16.25 3.15 6.52
N ASP A 202 -16.63 4.19 7.26
CA ASP A 202 -15.89 4.70 8.41
C ASP A 202 -15.79 3.68 9.53
N ALA A 203 -16.93 3.01 9.84
CA ALA A 203 -16.95 1.91 10.81
C ALA A 203 -16.06 0.73 10.38
N MET A 204 -16.03 0.41 9.08
CA MET A 204 -15.13 -0.63 8.54
C MET A 204 -13.66 -0.22 8.65
N GLY A 205 -13.31 1.05 8.41
CA GLY A 205 -11.95 1.52 8.61
C GLY A 205 -11.45 1.31 10.03
N MET A 206 -12.27 1.68 11.03
CA MET A 206 -11.94 1.41 12.45
C MET A 206 -11.81 -0.09 12.74
N LYS A 207 -12.69 -0.91 12.13
CA LYS A 207 -12.64 -2.36 12.31
C LYS A 207 -11.39 -2.99 11.69
N PHE A 208 -10.93 -2.49 10.54
CA PHE A 208 -9.71 -2.95 9.88
C PHE A 208 -8.47 -2.61 10.71
N GLU A 209 -8.40 -1.40 11.28
CA GLU A 209 -7.35 -1.03 12.24
C GLU A 209 -7.33 -1.93 13.49
N GLU A 210 -8.51 -2.28 14.02
CA GLU A 210 -8.61 -3.22 15.14
C GLU A 210 -8.05 -4.62 14.77
N ILE A 211 -8.43 -5.14 13.60
CA ILE A 211 -7.94 -6.43 13.08
C ILE A 211 -6.42 -6.38 12.84
N GLU A 212 -5.92 -5.29 12.29
CA GLU A 212 -4.49 -5.06 12.09
C GLU A 212 -3.74 -5.10 13.41
N HIS A 213 -4.24 -4.36 14.40
CA HIS A 213 -3.64 -4.32 15.73
C HIS A 213 -3.69 -5.70 16.43
N GLU A 214 -4.78 -6.44 16.31
CA GLU A 214 -4.87 -7.82 16.83
C GLU A 214 -3.88 -8.77 16.16
N GLN A 215 -3.65 -8.61 14.84
CA GLN A 215 -2.76 -9.45 14.05
C GLN A 215 -1.28 -9.17 14.34
N PHE A 216 -0.91 -7.90 14.45
CA PHE A 216 0.48 -7.45 14.48
C PHE A 216 0.91 -6.89 15.85
N GLY A 217 -0.02 -6.64 16.75
CA GLY A 217 0.24 -6.07 18.09
C GLY A 217 0.61 -4.58 18.07
N ALA A 218 0.72 -3.99 16.87
CA ALA A 218 1.08 -2.60 16.62
C ALA A 218 0.60 -2.22 15.20
N ASP A 219 1.10 -1.12 14.63
CA ASP A 219 0.86 -0.75 13.26
C ASP A 219 1.50 -1.77 12.28
N GLY A 220 0.67 -2.60 11.67
CA GLY A 220 1.09 -3.67 10.76
C GLY A 220 1.62 -3.13 9.44
N PHE A 221 1.03 -2.02 8.94
CA PHE A 221 1.49 -1.35 7.74
C PHE A 221 2.90 -0.80 7.90
N GLU A 222 3.20 -0.09 8.98
CA GLU A 222 4.53 0.43 9.25
C GLU A 222 5.57 -0.69 9.38
N ALA A 223 5.18 -1.80 10.02
CA ALA A 223 6.04 -2.98 10.13
C ALA A 223 6.29 -3.64 8.76
N ALA A 224 5.27 -3.73 7.91
CA ALA A 224 5.38 -4.27 6.55
C ALA A 224 6.22 -3.34 5.65
N LEU A 225 6.02 -2.02 5.75
CA LEU A 225 6.81 -1.01 5.03
C LEU A 225 8.30 -1.14 5.37
N LYS A 226 8.64 -1.21 6.64
CA LYS A 226 10.01 -1.38 7.10
C LYS A 226 10.64 -2.68 6.59
N ARG A 227 9.90 -3.79 6.66
CA ARG A 227 10.38 -5.08 6.12
C ARG A 227 10.62 -4.99 4.61
N MET A 228 9.75 -4.28 3.88
CA MET A 228 9.92 -4.08 2.44
C MET A 228 11.19 -3.29 2.13
N GLU A 229 11.47 -2.22 2.89
CA GLU A 229 12.71 -1.45 2.76
C GLU A 229 13.96 -2.31 2.99
N GLU A 230 13.96 -3.14 4.04
CA GLU A 230 15.06 -4.08 4.33
C GLU A 230 15.27 -5.10 3.19
N ILE A 231 14.19 -5.60 2.57
CA ILE A 231 14.26 -6.52 1.42
C ILE A 231 14.86 -5.82 0.20
N GLU A 232 14.37 -4.63 -0.12
CA GLU A 232 14.87 -3.83 -1.25
C GLU A 232 16.35 -3.48 -1.07
N GLU A 233 16.75 -3.08 0.15
CA GLU A 233 18.14 -2.78 0.46
C GLU A 233 19.04 -4.01 0.26
N SER A 234 18.63 -5.19 0.73
CA SER A 234 19.37 -6.43 0.60
C SER A 234 19.62 -6.86 -0.85
N LEU A 235 18.75 -6.43 -1.77
CA LEU A 235 18.84 -6.70 -3.21
C LEU A 235 19.37 -5.50 -4.01
N GLY A 236 19.68 -4.37 -3.34
CA GLY A 236 20.11 -3.14 -4.00
C GLY A 236 19.02 -2.50 -4.87
N LEU A 237 17.75 -2.64 -4.47
CA LEU A 237 16.57 -2.13 -5.20
C LEU A 237 15.98 -0.86 -4.57
N SER A 238 16.57 -0.33 -3.50
CA SER A 238 16.04 0.84 -2.78
C SER A 238 16.18 2.17 -3.53
N ASN A 239 17.05 2.24 -4.55
CA ASN A 239 17.22 3.47 -5.32
C ASN A 239 16.22 3.55 -6.48
N LEU A 240 15.25 4.47 -6.38
CA LEU A 240 14.22 4.69 -7.40
C LEU A 240 14.79 5.04 -8.78
N ASP A 241 15.94 5.72 -8.84
CA ASP A 241 16.55 6.14 -10.11
C ASP A 241 16.90 4.97 -11.04
N MET A 242 17.21 3.81 -10.47
CA MET A 242 17.55 2.60 -11.25
C MET A 242 16.36 2.08 -12.08
N PHE A 243 15.15 2.44 -11.73
CA PHE A 243 13.93 2.08 -12.49
C PHE A 243 13.57 3.12 -13.56
N THR A 244 14.37 4.18 -13.70
CA THR A 244 14.14 5.19 -14.75
C THR A 244 14.45 4.59 -16.11
N ALA A 245 13.44 4.56 -16.99
CA ALA A 245 13.62 4.04 -18.34
C ALA A 245 14.68 4.84 -19.12
N PRO A 246 15.57 4.17 -19.88
CA PRO A 246 16.51 4.89 -20.74
C PRO A 246 15.74 5.63 -21.87
N PRO A 247 16.33 6.70 -22.43
CA PRO A 247 15.71 7.40 -23.55
C PRO A 247 15.54 6.45 -24.75
N PRO A 248 14.48 6.62 -25.55
CA PRO A 248 14.25 5.78 -26.72
C PRO A 248 15.43 5.94 -27.71
N ARG A 249 15.88 4.81 -28.28
CA ARG A 249 16.90 4.83 -29.33
C ARG A 249 16.32 5.54 -30.56
N LYS A 250 17.07 6.51 -31.09
CA LYS A 250 16.74 7.18 -32.35
C LYS A 250 16.99 6.24 -33.52
#